data_38ed6651b282c4c91ab134e408451a0b
#
_entry.id   38ed6651b282c4c91ab134e408451a0b
#
_cell.length_a   1.000
_cell.length_b   1.000
_cell.length_c   1.000
_cell.angle_alpha   90.00
_cell.angle_beta   90.00
_cell.angle_gamma   90.00
#
_symmetry.space_group_name_H-M   'P 1'
#
loop_
_entity.id
_entity.type
_entity.pdbx_description
1 polymer ?
#
loop_
_entity_poly.entity_id
_entity_poly.type
_entity_poly.pdbx_seq_one_letter_code
_entity_poly.pdbx_strand_id
1 'polypeptide(L)'
;MKKILLSALIFVSGFSVFAQNADKNKLDSEIGTFFSYISDHGQNPVEYVMNKFKNHYVVALGEDHWIKDHYLFLCDLLKSMDEKGDSATAINVLAWESGNLTDQKLADEFTNSPVYREDLAIKILQHTADTYGWPYLEAVNVFKTVWEINSKKPAAKRIRILLLDPSYMIPYMNKEKYDYTCSRDVSMMNSIQICILQKQRVLFYAGLAHTRKSINGSYMGQYNIYYNYHSAGFLLKTLYPELVCTVKLWGGLMGSNGYVSVPDSEKWERVYNGTIDEAFKKNGNKPVAFDIDKSPFGEVTVVAFYKTSEQTLSRAEDRLVASPYNRNILLKDDIDGIIFFKPVEEFSATTVYGKFFDEEFVKLIKNRTEGVVKTRKQVFELIKKDHPVMSESLDKLIEKENE
;
A
#
# COMPACT_ATOMS: atom_id res chain seq x y z
N MET A 1 0.04 57.85 -26.92
CA MET A 1 -0.38 56.45 -26.81
C MET A 1 0.75 55.44 -26.51
N LYS A 2 1.96 55.55 -27.09
CA LYS A 2 3.08 54.59 -26.85
C LYS A 2 3.65 54.57 -25.40
N LYS A 3 3.61 55.68 -24.66
CA LYS A 3 4.11 55.74 -23.26
C LYS A 3 3.19 55.08 -22.24
N ILE A 4 1.88 54.99 -22.48
CA ILE A 4 0.92 54.35 -21.57
C ILE A 4 0.99 52.80 -21.68
N LEU A 5 1.28 52.31 -22.89
CA LEU A 5 1.44 50.85 -23.08
C LEU A 5 2.71 50.27 -22.37
N LEU A 6 3.80 51.07 -22.35
CA LEU A 6 5.05 50.61 -21.69
C LEU A 6 4.91 50.55 -20.16
N SER A 7 4.16 51.47 -19.56
CA SER A 7 3.90 51.49 -18.11
C SER A 7 2.98 50.35 -17.67
N ALA A 8 2.01 49.95 -18.49
CA ALA A 8 1.12 48.85 -18.24
C ALA A 8 1.86 47.48 -18.31
N LEU A 9 2.79 47.30 -19.25
CA LEU A 9 3.60 46.10 -19.37
C LEU A 9 4.57 45.91 -18.19
N ILE A 10 5.16 46.96 -17.67
CA ILE A 10 6.07 46.91 -16.51
C ILE A 10 5.28 46.62 -15.24
N PHE A 11 4.04 47.09 -15.10
CA PHE A 11 3.20 46.80 -13.94
C PHE A 11 2.73 45.35 -13.92
N VAL A 12 2.35 44.78 -15.07
CA VAL A 12 1.91 43.37 -15.17
C VAL A 12 3.09 42.43 -14.96
N SER A 13 4.29 42.70 -15.46
CA SER A 13 5.48 41.89 -15.24
C SER A 13 5.98 41.96 -13.77
N GLY A 14 5.86 43.15 -13.15
CA GLY A 14 6.18 43.31 -11.73
C GLY A 14 5.26 42.50 -10.81
N PHE A 15 3.95 42.49 -11.04
CA PHE A 15 3.00 41.71 -10.25
C PHE A 15 3.19 40.20 -10.39
N SER A 16 3.52 39.71 -11.58
CA SER A 16 3.78 38.28 -11.77
C SER A 16 5.06 37.79 -11.05
N VAL A 17 6.11 38.62 -11.04
CA VAL A 17 7.36 38.29 -10.31
C VAL A 17 7.16 38.33 -8.79
N PHE A 18 6.37 39.28 -8.27
CA PHE A 18 6.06 39.35 -6.85
C PHE A 18 5.19 38.18 -6.41
N ALA A 19 4.19 37.78 -7.18
CA ALA A 19 3.35 36.61 -6.89
C ALA A 19 4.18 35.33 -6.90
N GLN A 20 5.01 35.11 -7.91
CA GLN A 20 5.91 33.93 -7.99
C GLN A 20 6.90 33.87 -6.82
N ASN A 21 7.46 34.99 -6.38
CA ASN A 21 8.35 35.05 -5.22
C ASN A 21 7.61 34.77 -3.90
N ALA A 22 6.38 35.25 -3.76
CA ALA A 22 5.56 34.99 -2.57
C ALA A 22 5.20 33.51 -2.46
N ASP A 23 4.80 32.88 -3.56
CA ASP A 23 4.47 31.46 -3.61
C ASP A 23 5.70 30.58 -3.33
N LYS A 24 6.87 30.94 -3.89
CA LYS A 24 8.14 30.24 -3.62
C LYS A 24 8.53 30.34 -2.14
N ASN A 25 8.47 31.55 -1.54
CA ASN A 25 8.79 31.73 -0.13
C ASN A 25 7.86 30.94 0.78
N LYS A 26 6.58 30.84 0.45
CA LYS A 26 5.61 30.02 1.18
C LYS A 26 5.96 28.53 1.10
N LEU A 27 6.28 28.04 -0.10
CA LEU A 27 6.68 26.65 -0.33
C LEU A 27 7.98 26.31 0.43
N ASP A 28 9.00 27.15 0.36
CA ASP A 28 10.27 26.97 1.07
C ASP A 28 10.07 26.94 2.59
N SER A 29 9.15 27.78 3.12
CA SER A 29 8.77 27.78 4.53
C SER A 29 8.08 26.49 4.95
N GLU A 30 7.17 25.97 4.12
CA GLU A 30 6.43 24.73 4.38
C GLU A 30 7.39 23.52 4.37
N ILE A 31 8.26 23.42 3.35
CA ILE A 31 9.32 22.40 3.29
C ILE A 31 10.23 22.50 4.53
N GLY A 32 10.58 23.71 4.97
CA GLY A 32 11.37 23.93 6.18
C GLY A 32 10.69 23.40 7.43
N THR A 33 9.38 23.61 7.54
CA THR A 33 8.56 23.15 8.67
C THR A 33 8.50 21.62 8.72
N PHE A 34 8.26 20.96 7.60
CA PHE A 34 8.26 19.50 7.51
C PHE A 34 9.64 18.93 7.83
N PHE A 35 10.69 19.50 7.24
CA PHE A 35 12.07 19.08 7.52
C PHE A 35 12.43 19.18 9.00
N SER A 36 12.12 20.30 9.68
CA SER A 36 12.40 20.47 11.09
C SER A 36 11.71 19.38 11.91
N TYR A 37 10.43 19.11 11.63
CA TYR A 37 9.70 18.06 12.33
C TYR A 37 10.34 16.67 12.12
N ILE A 38 10.70 16.33 10.87
CA ILE A 38 11.38 15.06 10.54
C ILE A 38 12.71 14.95 11.30
N SER A 39 13.49 16.02 11.33
CA SER A 39 14.80 16.06 12.03
C SER A 39 14.68 15.85 13.53
N ASP A 40 13.65 16.46 14.15
CA ASP A 40 13.48 16.48 15.61
C ASP A 40 12.76 15.23 16.14
N HIS A 41 11.88 14.61 15.34
CA HIS A 41 10.99 13.53 15.79
C HIS A 41 11.16 12.23 15.01
N GLY A 42 12.02 12.21 13.98
CA GLY A 42 12.26 11.04 13.16
C GLY A 42 12.92 9.90 13.93
N GLN A 43 12.44 8.68 13.73
CA GLN A 43 12.92 7.44 14.33
C GLN A 43 13.37 6.46 13.26
N ASN A 44 14.16 5.46 13.64
CA ASN A 44 14.43 4.33 12.77
C ASN A 44 13.10 3.60 12.43
N PRO A 45 12.81 3.27 11.16
CA PRO A 45 11.55 2.65 10.76
C PRO A 45 11.20 1.35 11.48
N VAL A 46 12.17 0.47 11.69
CA VAL A 46 11.95 -0.82 12.37
C VAL A 46 11.65 -0.60 13.84
N GLU A 47 12.46 0.21 14.51
CA GLU A 47 12.27 0.55 15.93
C GLU A 47 10.95 1.28 16.17
N TYR A 48 10.55 2.14 15.24
CA TYR A 48 9.26 2.82 15.29
C TYR A 48 8.10 1.81 15.33
N VAL A 49 8.06 0.85 14.40
CA VAL A 49 7.00 -0.18 14.37
C VAL A 49 7.05 -1.05 15.64
N MET A 50 8.23 -1.49 16.06
CA MET A 50 8.39 -2.26 17.29
C MET A 50 7.86 -1.48 18.51
N ASN A 51 8.17 -0.19 18.61
CA ASN A 51 7.69 0.66 19.70
C ASN A 51 6.16 0.81 19.71
N LYS A 52 5.50 0.82 18.53
CA LYS A 52 4.03 0.85 18.46
C LYS A 52 3.39 -0.37 19.11
N PHE A 53 3.99 -1.55 19.00
CA PHE A 53 3.49 -2.78 19.63
C PHE A 53 3.54 -2.76 21.17
N LYS A 54 4.29 -1.87 21.79
CA LYS A 54 4.28 -1.71 23.26
C LYS A 54 2.91 -1.27 23.80
N ASN A 55 2.18 -0.50 22.98
CA ASN A 55 0.89 0.09 23.39
C ASN A 55 -0.30 -0.38 22.55
N HIS A 56 -0.05 -1.05 21.41
CA HIS A 56 -1.10 -1.47 20.49
C HIS A 56 -1.06 -2.97 20.25
N TYR A 57 -2.22 -3.60 20.07
CA TYR A 57 -2.33 -4.99 19.65
C TYR A 57 -2.24 -5.14 18.13
N VAL A 58 -2.65 -4.11 17.38
CA VAL A 58 -2.60 -4.11 15.92
C VAL A 58 -1.76 -2.94 15.45
N VAL A 59 -0.75 -3.23 14.64
CA VAL A 59 -0.06 -2.22 13.83
C VAL A 59 -0.36 -2.54 12.38
N ALA A 60 -1.13 -1.67 11.73
CA ALA A 60 -1.51 -1.80 10.34
C ALA A 60 -0.51 -1.02 9.48
N LEU A 61 0.16 -1.72 8.56
CA LEU A 61 1.06 -1.14 7.57
C LEU A 61 0.34 -1.06 6.23
N GLY A 62 0.00 0.17 5.84
CA GLY A 62 -0.64 0.45 4.55
C GLY A 62 0.41 0.61 3.46
N GLU A 63 0.44 -0.33 2.53
CA GLU A 63 1.37 -0.33 1.40
C GLU A 63 0.72 0.26 0.14
N ASP A 64 1.53 0.74 -0.79
CA ASP A 64 1.10 1.01 -2.15
C ASP A 64 1.50 -0.21 -3.00
N HIS A 65 0.52 -0.83 -3.68
CA HIS A 65 0.73 -2.08 -4.42
C HIS A 65 1.88 -1.99 -5.42
N TRP A 66 2.51 -3.14 -5.69
CA TRP A 66 3.59 -3.35 -6.66
C TRP A 66 4.93 -2.67 -6.34
N ILE A 67 5.09 -2.04 -5.18
CA ILE A 67 6.39 -1.52 -4.71
C ILE A 67 7.15 -2.65 -4.01
N LYS A 68 8.21 -3.12 -4.64
CA LYS A 68 9.12 -4.18 -4.12
C LYS A 68 9.68 -3.83 -2.75
N ASP A 69 10.04 -2.57 -2.55
CA ASP A 69 10.70 -2.09 -1.34
C ASP A 69 9.82 -2.22 -0.09
N HIS A 70 8.50 -2.18 -0.22
CA HIS A 70 7.58 -2.43 0.88
C HIS A 70 7.65 -3.87 1.40
N TYR A 71 7.79 -4.85 0.50
CA TYR A 71 7.98 -6.26 0.87
C TYR A 71 9.34 -6.51 1.49
N LEU A 72 10.40 -5.87 0.95
CA LEU A 72 11.74 -5.96 1.51
C LEU A 72 11.77 -5.42 2.94
N PHE A 73 11.17 -4.25 3.16
CA PHE A 73 11.02 -3.70 4.51
C PHE A 73 10.26 -4.64 5.43
N LEU A 74 9.15 -5.24 4.97
CA LEU A 74 8.38 -6.19 5.77
C LEU A 74 9.23 -7.41 6.19
N CYS A 75 10.04 -7.95 5.28
CA CYS A 75 10.95 -9.05 5.58
C CYS A 75 12.00 -8.64 6.64
N ASP A 76 12.59 -7.46 6.51
CA ASP A 76 13.59 -6.95 7.45
C ASP A 76 12.98 -6.62 8.82
N LEU A 77 11.76 -6.09 8.84
CA LEU A 77 10.99 -5.85 10.05
C LEU A 77 10.73 -7.17 10.79
N LEU A 78 10.21 -8.19 10.09
CA LEU A 78 9.92 -9.51 10.68
C LEU A 78 11.18 -10.14 11.30
N LYS A 79 12.32 -10.11 10.58
CA LYS A 79 13.61 -10.61 11.09
C LYS A 79 14.08 -9.82 12.32
N SER A 80 14.00 -8.49 12.26
CA SER A 80 14.41 -7.63 13.38
C SER A 80 13.53 -7.82 14.61
N MET A 81 12.23 -8.03 14.43
CA MET A 81 11.31 -8.35 15.52
C MET A 81 11.61 -9.73 16.14
N ASP A 82 12.09 -10.68 15.34
CA ASP A 82 12.52 -12.00 15.82
C ASP A 82 13.82 -11.90 16.63
N GLU A 83 14.79 -11.13 16.15
CA GLU A 83 16.11 -11.01 16.75
C GLU A 83 16.15 -10.12 17.99
N LYS A 84 15.44 -9.00 17.95
CA LYS A 84 15.52 -7.93 18.96
C LYS A 84 14.25 -7.79 19.80
N GLY A 85 13.15 -8.42 19.35
CA GLY A 85 11.86 -8.32 19.99
C GLY A 85 11.83 -8.99 21.37
N ASP A 86 11.20 -8.31 22.31
CA ASP A 86 10.83 -8.86 23.62
C ASP A 86 9.36 -9.34 23.63
N SER A 87 8.88 -9.79 24.77
CA SER A 87 7.49 -10.22 24.91
C SER A 87 6.46 -9.11 24.64
N ALA A 88 6.86 -7.83 24.72
CA ALA A 88 6.01 -6.69 24.46
C ALA A 88 5.94 -6.29 23.00
N THR A 89 6.93 -6.66 22.18
CA THR A 89 7.06 -6.28 20.78
C THR A 89 6.94 -7.45 19.80
N ALA A 90 7.05 -8.70 20.30
CA ALA A 90 6.88 -9.89 19.47
C ALA A 90 5.45 -10.00 18.93
N ILE A 91 5.31 -10.30 17.65
CA ILE A 91 4.01 -10.55 17.01
C ILE A 91 3.62 -12.02 17.08
N ASN A 92 2.32 -12.25 17.13
CA ASN A 92 1.73 -13.59 17.06
C ASN A 92 1.21 -13.89 15.64
N VAL A 93 0.79 -12.84 14.92
CA VAL A 93 0.06 -12.95 13.66
C VAL A 93 0.58 -11.93 12.65
N LEU A 94 0.91 -12.41 11.46
CA LEU A 94 0.98 -11.60 10.24
C LEU A 94 -0.38 -11.73 9.53
N ALA A 95 -1.19 -10.69 9.58
CA ALA A 95 -2.46 -10.63 8.88
C ALA A 95 -2.21 -10.10 7.47
N TRP A 96 -2.55 -10.92 6.48
CA TRP A 96 -2.16 -10.77 5.08
C TRP A 96 -3.39 -10.55 4.19
N GLU A 97 -3.44 -9.43 3.46
CA GLU A 97 -4.57 -9.09 2.58
C GLU A 97 -4.79 -10.13 1.49
N SER A 98 -3.74 -10.37 0.69
CA SER A 98 -3.83 -11.15 -0.55
C SER A 98 -3.82 -12.66 -0.27
N GLY A 99 -4.82 -13.15 0.44
CA GLY A 99 -4.99 -14.56 0.75
C GLY A 99 -6.42 -14.91 1.14
N ASN A 100 -6.95 -15.96 0.52
CA ASN A 100 -8.33 -16.40 0.71
C ASN A 100 -8.52 -17.14 2.04
N LEU A 101 -9.49 -16.75 2.84
CA LEU A 101 -9.84 -17.37 4.13
C LEU A 101 -10.07 -18.90 4.03
N THR A 102 -10.56 -19.40 2.89
CA THR A 102 -10.74 -20.85 2.70
C THR A 102 -9.43 -21.62 2.70
N ASP A 103 -8.32 -20.97 2.37
CA ASP A 103 -6.98 -21.56 2.36
C ASP A 103 -6.24 -21.41 3.70
N GLN A 104 -6.92 -20.96 4.75
CA GLN A 104 -6.29 -20.81 6.06
C GLN A 104 -5.62 -22.09 6.57
N LYS A 105 -6.19 -23.26 6.25
CA LYS A 105 -5.56 -24.56 6.59
C LYS A 105 -4.22 -24.77 5.89
N LEU A 106 -4.10 -24.32 4.63
CA LEU A 106 -2.83 -24.39 3.89
C LEU A 106 -1.79 -23.43 4.49
N ALA A 107 -2.21 -22.23 4.90
CA ALA A 107 -1.34 -21.28 5.57
C ALA A 107 -0.87 -21.80 6.94
N ASP A 108 -1.76 -22.43 7.71
CA ASP A 108 -1.42 -23.04 8.99
C ASP A 108 -0.50 -24.27 8.78
N GLU A 109 -0.68 -25.08 7.73
CA GLU A 109 0.23 -26.16 7.34
C GLU A 109 1.60 -25.60 6.94
N PHE A 110 1.63 -24.58 6.07
CA PHE A 110 2.85 -23.93 5.64
C PHE A 110 3.68 -23.41 6.82
N THR A 111 3.06 -22.63 7.72
CA THR A 111 3.76 -22.01 8.85
C THR A 111 4.27 -23.01 9.89
N ASN A 112 3.71 -24.22 9.93
CA ASN A 112 4.10 -25.29 10.86
C ASN A 112 4.94 -26.39 10.23
N SER A 113 5.17 -26.36 8.91
CA SER A 113 5.92 -27.35 8.18
C SER A 113 7.38 -27.44 8.67
N PRO A 114 7.93 -28.65 8.89
CA PRO A 114 9.33 -28.84 9.28
C PRO A 114 10.31 -28.53 8.12
N VAL A 115 9.81 -28.49 6.87
CA VAL A 115 10.58 -28.17 5.67
C VAL A 115 9.91 -27.02 4.92
N TYR A 116 10.69 -26.22 4.20
CA TYR A 116 10.14 -25.14 3.39
C TYR A 116 9.27 -25.69 2.26
N ARG A 117 8.01 -25.26 2.21
CA ARG A 117 7.00 -25.68 1.25
C ARG A 117 6.64 -24.48 0.36
N GLU A 118 7.53 -24.17 -0.62
CA GLU A 118 7.29 -23.10 -1.61
C GLU A 118 5.98 -23.34 -2.37
N ASP A 119 5.66 -24.60 -2.65
CA ASP A 119 4.42 -25.01 -3.32
C ASP A 119 3.16 -24.54 -2.58
N LEU A 120 3.13 -24.64 -1.23
CA LEU A 120 2.01 -24.15 -0.44
C LEU A 120 1.94 -22.61 -0.45
N ALA A 121 3.08 -21.92 -0.34
CA ALA A 121 3.12 -20.46 -0.41
C ALA A 121 2.59 -19.95 -1.76
N ILE A 122 3.02 -20.56 -2.87
CA ILE A 122 2.53 -20.25 -4.21
C ILE A 122 1.02 -20.51 -4.31
N LYS A 123 0.55 -21.66 -3.85
CA LYS A 123 -0.87 -22.04 -3.94
C LYS A 123 -1.78 -21.06 -3.19
N ILE A 124 -1.39 -20.64 -1.99
CA ILE A 124 -2.13 -19.63 -1.21
C ILE A 124 -2.25 -18.33 -2.01
N LEU A 125 -1.16 -17.86 -2.61
CA LEU A 125 -1.12 -16.61 -3.37
C LEU A 125 -1.83 -16.74 -4.74
N GLN A 126 -1.94 -17.94 -5.32
CA GLN A 126 -2.72 -18.21 -6.53
C GLN A 126 -4.23 -18.09 -6.30
N HIS A 127 -4.70 -18.41 -5.10
CA HIS A 127 -6.13 -18.47 -4.77
C HIS A 127 -6.70 -17.13 -4.26
N THR A 128 -5.99 -16.01 -4.47
CA THR A 128 -6.53 -14.68 -4.12
C THR A 128 -7.77 -14.33 -4.96
N ALA A 129 -8.45 -13.27 -4.56
CA ALA A 129 -9.61 -12.75 -5.30
C ALA A 129 -9.23 -12.19 -6.70
N ASP A 130 -7.95 -11.89 -6.94
CA ASP A 130 -7.51 -11.35 -8.22
C ASP A 130 -7.49 -12.42 -9.34
N THR A 131 -7.69 -11.98 -10.57
CA THR A 131 -7.79 -12.85 -11.75
C THR A 131 -6.59 -13.75 -11.92
N TYR A 132 -5.38 -13.22 -11.72
CA TYR A 132 -4.09 -13.93 -11.85
C TYR A 132 -3.38 -14.13 -10.53
N GLY A 133 -4.12 -14.10 -9.42
CA GLY A 133 -3.53 -14.28 -8.11
C GLY A 133 -2.62 -13.12 -7.70
N TRP A 134 -1.69 -13.39 -6.80
CA TRP A 134 -0.70 -12.42 -6.33
C TRP A 134 0.72 -12.89 -6.69
N PRO A 135 1.12 -12.81 -8.00
CA PRO A 135 2.24 -13.56 -8.56
C PRO A 135 3.61 -12.93 -8.32
N TYR A 136 3.86 -12.36 -7.14
CA TYR A 136 5.07 -11.61 -6.84
C TYR A 136 6.07 -12.43 -6.04
N LEU A 137 7.32 -12.50 -6.55
CA LEU A 137 8.42 -13.16 -5.87
C LEU A 137 8.62 -12.61 -4.45
N GLU A 138 8.45 -11.33 -4.29
CA GLU A 138 8.62 -10.66 -3.00
C GLU A 138 7.56 -11.10 -1.97
N ALA A 139 6.33 -11.35 -2.40
CA ALA A 139 5.29 -11.92 -1.53
C ALA A 139 5.63 -13.34 -1.09
N VAL A 140 6.13 -14.17 -2.02
CA VAL A 140 6.65 -15.51 -1.68
C VAL A 140 7.81 -15.42 -0.68
N ASN A 141 8.69 -14.44 -0.81
CA ASN A 141 9.80 -14.20 0.11
C ASN A 141 9.35 -13.76 1.51
N VAL A 142 8.25 -13.02 1.65
CA VAL A 142 7.65 -12.72 2.97
C VAL A 142 7.20 -14.03 3.64
N PHE A 143 6.50 -14.89 2.92
CA PHE A 143 6.10 -16.20 3.44
C PHE A 143 7.31 -17.05 3.85
N LYS A 144 8.35 -17.08 2.99
CA LYS A 144 9.61 -17.75 3.31
C LYS A 144 10.25 -17.20 4.59
N THR A 145 10.28 -15.88 4.76
CA THR A 145 10.81 -15.22 5.97
C THR A 145 10.06 -15.66 7.22
N VAL A 146 8.72 -15.71 7.17
CA VAL A 146 7.92 -16.22 8.31
C VAL A 146 8.27 -17.67 8.60
N TRP A 147 8.40 -18.53 7.57
CA TRP A 147 8.78 -19.92 7.76
C TRP A 147 10.19 -20.05 8.35
N GLU A 148 11.17 -19.29 7.88
CA GLU A 148 12.55 -19.28 8.40
C GLU A 148 12.60 -18.90 9.90
N ILE A 149 11.80 -17.93 10.32
CA ILE A 149 11.64 -17.56 11.73
C ILE A 149 11.00 -18.70 12.51
N ASN A 150 9.91 -19.25 12.01
CA ASN A 150 9.14 -20.30 12.68
C ASN A 150 9.89 -21.61 12.79
N SER A 151 10.76 -21.94 11.83
CA SER A 151 11.56 -23.18 11.85
C SER A 151 12.48 -23.28 13.06
N LYS A 152 12.85 -22.14 13.67
CA LYS A 152 13.72 -22.03 14.84
C LYS A 152 12.93 -21.91 16.16
N LYS A 153 11.58 -21.89 16.10
CA LYS A 153 10.73 -21.63 17.26
C LYS A 153 9.84 -22.82 17.65
N PRO A 154 9.59 -23.00 18.96
CA PRO A 154 8.56 -23.92 19.41
C PRO A 154 7.18 -23.45 18.91
N ALA A 155 6.27 -24.37 18.66
CA ALA A 155 4.95 -24.12 18.06
C ALA A 155 4.19 -22.94 18.71
N ALA A 156 4.22 -22.84 20.04
CA ALA A 156 3.51 -21.79 20.79
C ALA A 156 4.06 -20.36 20.57
N LYS A 157 5.25 -20.22 19.95
CA LYS A 157 5.88 -18.91 19.65
C LYS A 157 5.97 -18.60 18.17
N ARG A 158 5.39 -19.45 17.33
CA ARG A 158 5.39 -19.26 15.88
C ARG A 158 4.46 -18.12 15.46
N ILE A 159 4.84 -17.40 14.42
CA ILE A 159 4.02 -16.40 13.76
C ILE A 159 3.02 -17.14 12.87
N ARG A 160 1.74 -16.88 13.06
CA ARG A 160 0.68 -17.37 12.18
C ARG A 160 0.51 -16.40 11.01
N ILE A 161 0.40 -16.89 9.78
CA ILE A 161 -0.11 -16.10 8.65
C ILE A 161 -1.64 -16.22 8.67
N LEU A 162 -2.32 -15.11 8.88
CA LEU A 162 -3.78 -15.01 8.86
C LEU A 162 -4.22 -14.43 7.52
N LEU A 163 -4.92 -15.21 6.72
CA LEU A 163 -5.45 -14.79 5.44
C LEU A 163 -6.74 -13.99 5.64
N LEU A 164 -6.94 -12.92 4.89
CA LEU A 164 -7.98 -11.93 5.19
C LEU A 164 -9.07 -11.82 4.14
N ASP A 165 -8.79 -12.17 2.88
CA ASP A 165 -9.78 -12.03 1.81
C ASP A 165 -10.92 -13.05 1.96
N PRO A 166 -12.16 -12.61 1.74
CA PRO A 166 -13.28 -13.54 1.74
C PRO A 166 -13.22 -14.51 0.57
N SER A 167 -13.96 -15.61 0.72
CA SER A 167 -14.02 -16.70 -0.23
C SER A 167 -14.92 -16.37 -1.43
N TYR A 168 -14.51 -15.41 -2.25
CA TYR A 168 -15.16 -15.18 -3.55
C TYR A 168 -14.13 -14.83 -4.62
N MET A 169 -14.47 -15.12 -5.86
CA MET A 169 -13.69 -14.71 -7.02
C MET A 169 -14.43 -13.62 -7.76
N ILE A 170 -13.69 -12.57 -8.16
CA ILE A 170 -14.24 -11.52 -9.01
C ILE A 170 -14.21 -12.07 -10.43
N PRO A 171 -15.37 -12.23 -11.10
CA PRO A 171 -15.37 -12.59 -12.50
C PRO A 171 -14.72 -11.49 -13.34
N TYR A 172 -13.78 -11.87 -14.20
CA TYR A 172 -13.02 -10.94 -15.04
C TYR A 172 -13.93 -10.02 -15.88
N MET A 173 -15.04 -10.59 -16.42
CA MET A 173 -15.95 -9.88 -17.31
C MET A 173 -17.09 -9.12 -16.61
N ASN A 174 -17.31 -9.35 -15.32
CA ASN A 174 -18.45 -8.81 -14.57
C ASN A 174 -18.03 -8.08 -13.28
N LYS A 175 -16.89 -7.41 -13.30
CA LYS A 175 -16.36 -6.64 -12.14
C LYS A 175 -17.40 -5.64 -11.57
N GLU A 176 -18.30 -5.11 -12.42
CA GLU A 176 -19.30 -4.13 -12.02
C GLU A 176 -20.48 -4.71 -11.19
N LYS A 177 -20.64 -6.03 -11.18
CA LYS A 177 -21.78 -6.68 -10.50
C LYS A 177 -21.54 -6.99 -9.02
N TYR A 178 -20.30 -6.84 -8.54
CA TYR A 178 -19.94 -7.23 -7.18
C TYR A 178 -19.54 -6.00 -6.36
N ASP A 179 -20.37 -5.65 -5.39
CA ASP A 179 -20.00 -4.77 -4.29
C ASP A 179 -19.18 -5.54 -3.26
N TYR A 180 -17.95 -5.93 -3.68
CA TYR A 180 -17.06 -6.73 -2.84
C TYR A 180 -16.27 -5.90 -1.86
N THR A 181 -16.15 -4.59 -2.06
CA THR A 181 -15.33 -3.71 -1.22
C THR A 181 -15.79 -3.73 0.23
N CYS A 182 -17.06 -3.54 0.49
CA CYS A 182 -17.59 -3.58 1.85
C CYS A 182 -17.41 -4.94 2.52
N SER A 183 -17.58 -6.04 1.77
CA SER A 183 -17.43 -7.39 2.33
C SER A 183 -15.98 -7.76 2.64
N ARG A 184 -14.99 -7.30 1.85
CA ARG A 184 -13.56 -7.51 2.09
C ARG A 184 -13.12 -6.88 3.41
N ASP A 185 -13.38 -5.60 3.59
CA ASP A 185 -12.96 -4.86 4.78
C ASP A 185 -13.64 -5.36 6.05
N VAL A 186 -14.92 -5.73 5.99
CA VAL A 186 -15.63 -6.36 7.11
C VAL A 186 -15.02 -7.73 7.43
N SER A 187 -14.67 -8.52 6.42
CA SER A 187 -14.01 -9.82 6.61
C SER A 187 -12.63 -9.66 7.28
N MET A 188 -11.82 -8.72 6.80
CA MET A 188 -10.51 -8.38 7.39
C MET A 188 -10.67 -7.95 8.86
N MET A 189 -11.60 -7.01 9.12
CA MET A 189 -11.89 -6.53 10.46
C MET A 189 -12.30 -7.67 11.40
N ASN A 190 -13.25 -8.52 11.00
CA ASN A 190 -13.71 -9.64 11.82
C ASN A 190 -12.58 -10.61 12.17
N SER A 191 -11.72 -10.93 11.20
CA SER A 191 -10.60 -11.85 11.41
C SER A 191 -9.57 -11.28 12.39
N ILE A 192 -9.24 -9.99 12.26
CA ILE A 192 -8.30 -9.30 13.15
C ILE A 192 -8.91 -9.08 14.54
N GLN A 193 -10.20 -8.79 14.63
CA GLN A 193 -10.92 -8.61 15.90
C GLN A 193 -10.79 -9.86 16.79
N ILE A 194 -10.90 -11.05 16.21
CA ILE A 194 -10.72 -12.32 16.95
C ILE A 194 -9.34 -12.34 17.59
N CYS A 195 -8.30 -11.92 16.90
CA CYS A 195 -6.93 -11.86 17.44
C CYS A 195 -6.83 -10.85 18.59
N ILE A 196 -7.45 -9.67 18.46
CA ILE A 196 -7.48 -8.68 19.56
C ILE A 196 -8.14 -9.25 20.81
N LEU A 197 -9.29 -9.91 20.66
CA LEU A 197 -10.01 -10.56 21.77
C LEU A 197 -9.18 -11.67 22.44
N GLN A 198 -8.31 -12.33 21.68
CA GLN A 198 -7.34 -13.32 22.16
C GLN A 198 -6.04 -12.70 22.70
N LYS A 199 -5.94 -11.37 22.75
CA LYS A 199 -4.75 -10.62 23.18
C LYS A 199 -3.51 -10.93 22.34
N GLN A 200 -3.70 -11.26 21.06
CA GLN A 200 -2.62 -11.50 20.11
C GLN A 200 -2.18 -10.20 19.46
N ARG A 201 -0.87 -10.04 19.26
CA ARG A 201 -0.32 -8.91 18.48
C ARG A 201 -0.33 -9.25 17.02
N VAL A 202 -0.89 -8.33 16.23
CA VAL A 202 -1.14 -8.49 14.80
C VAL A 202 -0.36 -7.42 14.03
N LEU A 203 0.54 -7.86 13.17
CA LEU A 203 1.08 -7.02 12.11
C LEU A 203 0.12 -7.16 10.90
N PHE A 204 -0.69 -6.15 10.67
CA PHE A 204 -1.65 -6.12 9.56
C PHE A 204 -1.02 -5.47 8.35
N TYR A 205 -0.71 -6.24 7.31
CA TYR A 205 -0.11 -5.77 6.07
C TYR A 205 -1.13 -5.84 4.94
N ALA A 206 -1.49 -4.69 4.41
CA ALA A 206 -2.50 -4.57 3.36
C ALA A 206 -2.30 -3.27 2.57
N GLY A 207 -2.92 -3.19 1.40
CA GLY A 207 -3.00 -1.94 0.66
C GLY A 207 -3.55 -0.81 1.54
N LEU A 208 -3.01 0.39 1.36
CA LEU A 208 -3.34 1.56 2.17
C LEU A 208 -4.85 1.80 2.27
N ALA A 209 -5.59 1.49 1.21
CA ALA A 209 -7.04 1.59 1.17
C ALA A 209 -7.74 0.83 2.31
N HIS A 210 -7.18 -0.30 2.74
CA HIS A 210 -7.74 -1.16 3.79
C HIS A 210 -7.26 -0.80 5.21
N THR A 211 -6.16 -0.04 5.34
CA THR A 211 -5.54 0.24 6.64
C THR A 211 -5.86 1.62 7.21
N ARG A 212 -6.41 2.54 6.40
CA ARG A 212 -6.76 3.92 6.81
C ARG A 212 -7.80 3.93 7.93
N LYS A 213 -7.72 4.92 8.80
CA LYS A 213 -8.70 5.11 9.90
C LYS A 213 -9.82 6.10 9.59
N SER A 214 -9.84 6.69 8.40
CA SER A 214 -10.91 7.54 7.91
C SER A 214 -11.87 6.79 6.99
N ILE A 215 -12.97 7.43 6.61
CA ILE A 215 -13.86 6.95 5.56
C ILE A 215 -13.06 6.88 4.25
N ASN A 216 -12.89 5.70 3.72
CA ASN A 216 -11.93 5.44 2.65
C ASN A 216 -12.37 5.86 1.26
N GLY A 217 -13.64 6.03 1.03
CA GLY A 217 -14.09 6.48 -0.27
C GLY A 217 -15.60 6.51 -0.40
N SER A 218 -16.03 7.17 -1.45
CA SER A 218 -17.37 7.06 -1.94
C SER A 218 -17.31 6.76 -3.44
N TYR A 219 -18.15 5.89 -3.92
CA TYR A 219 -18.34 5.72 -5.35
C TYR A 219 -19.75 6.15 -5.74
N MET A 220 -19.88 6.67 -6.95
CA MET A 220 -21.16 7.04 -7.50
C MET A 220 -21.80 5.79 -8.11
N GLY A 221 -22.83 5.28 -7.47
CA GLY A 221 -23.60 4.15 -7.96
C GLY A 221 -24.55 4.54 -9.10
N GLN A 222 -25.32 3.56 -9.56
CA GLN A 222 -26.20 3.62 -10.74
C GLN A 222 -27.25 4.76 -10.72
N TYR A 223 -27.53 5.36 -9.54
CA TYR A 223 -28.52 6.43 -9.36
C TYR A 223 -27.90 7.76 -8.91
N ASN A 224 -26.62 8.00 -9.18
CA ASN A 224 -25.87 9.16 -8.65
C ASN A 224 -25.89 9.25 -7.11
N ILE A 225 -26.03 8.11 -6.43
CA ILE A 225 -25.98 8.01 -4.98
C ILE A 225 -24.54 7.70 -4.60
N TYR A 226 -23.95 8.49 -3.70
CA TYR A 226 -22.64 8.20 -3.13
C TYR A 226 -22.77 7.12 -2.07
N TYR A 227 -22.05 6.03 -2.26
CA TYR A 227 -21.89 4.98 -1.26
C TYR A 227 -20.54 5.17 -0.57
N ASN A 228 -20.59 5.38 0.73
CA ASN A 228 -19.39 5.38 1.54
C ASN A 228 -19.06 3.94 1.94
N TYR A 229 -17.82 3.54 1.80
CA TYR A 229 -17.34 2.28 2.35
C TYR A 229 -16.26 2.53 3.39
N HIS A 230 -16.25 1.69 4.42
CA HIS A 230 -15.32 1.79 5.54
C HIS A 230 -14.21 0.77 5.38
N SER A 231 -12.96 1.22 5.49
CA SER A 231 -11.81 0.33 5.51
C SER A 231 -11.80 -0.53 6.77
N ALA A 232 -11.08 -1.64 6.74
CA ALA A 232 -10.83 -2.47 7.92
C ALA A 232 -10.15 -1.65 9.04
N GLY A 233 -9.21 -0.78 8.68
CA GLY A 233 -8.55 0.14 9.63
C GLY A 233 -9.53 1.08 10.32
N PHE A 234 -10.48 1.68 9.58
CA PHE A 234 -11.54 2.52 10.15
C PHE A 234 -12.41 1.74 11.13
N LEU A 235 -12.88 0.55 10.73
CA LEU A 235 -13.73 -0.30 11.56
C LEU A 235 -13.00 -0.73 12.85
N LEU A 236 -11.75 -1.18 12.72
CA LEU A 236 -10.90 -1.57 13.86
C LEU A 236 -10.61 -0.39 14.79
N LYS A 237 -10.27 0.79 14.23
CA LYS A 237 -9.97 1.98 15.02
C LYS A 237 -11.20 2.53 15.73
N THR A 238 -12.39 2.39 15.13
CA THR A 238 -13.66 2.75 15.76
C THR A 238 -13.99 1.85 16.95
N LEU A 239 -13.76 0.54 16.82
CA LEU A 239 -14.05 -0.42 17.88
C LEU A 239 -12.96 -0.46 18.96
N TYR A 240 -11.70 -0.23 18.60
CA TYR A 240 -10.52 -0.38 19.45
C TYR A 240 -9.54 0.79 19.29
N PRO A 241 -9.94 2.04 19.59
CA PRO A 241 -9.17 3.24 19.28
C PRO A 241 -7.76 3.23 19.86
N GLU A 242 -7.58 2.69 21.06
CA GLU A 242 -6.29 2.64 21.74
C GLU A 242 -5.44 1.41 21.40
N LEU A 243 -6.02 0.39 20.75
CA LEU A 243 -5.35 -0.87 20.48
C LEU A 243 -4.86 -1.00 19.04
N VAL A 244 -5.21 -0.06 18.17
CA VAL A 244 -4.91 -0.09 16.74
C VAL A 244 -4.10 1.14 16.36
N CYS A 245 -2.99 0.95 15.66
CA CYS A 245 -2.16 1.99 15.07
C CYS A 245 -2.09 1.77 13.56
N THR A 246 -2.29 2.82 12.77
CA THR A 246 -2.27 2.76 11.30
C THR A 246 -1.10 3.58 10.76
N VAL A 247 -0.26 2.97 9.94
CA VAL A 247 0.98 3.56 9.45
C VAL A 247 1.03 3.43 7.92
N LYS A 248 1.24 4.54 7.24
CA LYS A 248 1.47 4.54 5.80
C LYS A 248 2.95 4.25 5.51
N LEU A 249 3.22 3.25 4.68
CA LEU A 249 4.49 3.10 4.02
C LEU A 249 4.60 4.14 2.90
N TRP A 250 5.69 4.94 2.91
CA TRP A 250 5.87 5.95 1.88
C TRP A 250 6.02 5.30 0.52
N GLY A 251 5.25 5.78 -0.42
CA GLY A 251 5.24 5.37 -1.80
C GLY A 251 4.76 6.52 -2.65
N GLY A 252 4.72 6.32 -3.96
CA GLY A 252 4.07 7.24 -4.89
C GLY A 252 2.71 6.70 -5.27
N LEU A 253 1.88 7.58 -5.79
CA LEU A 253 0.71 7.15 -6.50
C LEU A 253 1.12 6.56 -7.85
N MET A 254 0.51 5.46 -8.25
CA MET A 254 0.62 5.06 -9.64
C MET A 254 0.01 6.17 -10.52
N GLY A 255 0.77 6.60 -11.54
CA GLY A 255 0.37 7.66 -12.44
C GLY A 255 -1.08 7.49 -12.93
N SER A 256 -1.76 8.58 -13.22
CA SER A 256 -3.20 8.69 -13.49
C SER A 256 -3.77 7.67 -14.46
N ASN A 257 -2.91 7.09 -15.23
CA ASN A 257 -3.24 6.02 -16.16
C ASN A 257 -3.01 4.64 -15.57
N GLY A 258 -2.81 4.47 -14.28
CA GLY A 258 -2.59 3.21 -13.53
C GLY A 258 -2.26 1.93 -14.31
N TYR A 259 -2.44 2.01 -15.62
CA TYR A 259 -2.40 0.96 -16.60
C TYR A 259 -1.72 1.37 -17.92
N VAL A 260 -1.01 2.50 -17.97
CA VAL A 260 -0.30 2.96 -19.17
C VAL A 260 1.20 2.95 -18.89
N SER A 261 1.98 2.49 -19.87
CA SER A 261 3.44 2.48 -19.83
C SER A 261 3.98 3.89 -19.58
N VAL A 262 4.35 4.16 -18.35
CA VAL A 262 5.08 5.36 -17.97
C VAL A 262 6.57 5.05 -18.10
N PRO A 263 7.41 5.96 -18.61
CA PRO A 263 8.86 5.78 -18.60
C PRO A 263 9.34 5.42 -17.18
N ASP A 264 10.41 4.64 -17.07
CA ASP A 264 10.90 4.08 -15.79
C ASP A 264 11.13 5.12 -14.67
N SER A 265 11.38 6.39 -15.04
CA SER A 265 11.54 7.51 -14.12
C SER A 265 10.23 8.06 -13.54
N GLU A 266 9.06 7.61 -14.03
CA GLU A 266 7.74 8.16 -13.69
C GLU A 266 6.76 7.05 -13.26
N LYS A 267 7.26 5.93 -12.76
CA LYS A 267 6.44 4.79 -12.33
C LYS A 267 5.46 5.15 -11.21
N TRP A 268 5.86 6.07 -10.35
CA TRP A 268 5.06 6.56 -9.23
C TRP A 268 5.12 8.08 -9.16
N GLU A 269 3.96 8.72 -9.05
CA GLU A 269 3.84 10.16 -8.87
C GLU A 269 4.03 10.55 -7.41
N ARG A 270 4.68 11.69 -7.17
CA ARG A 270 4.87 12.25 -5.83
C ARG A 270 3.57 12.83 -5.30
N VAL A 271 3.20 12.45 -4.08
CA VAL A 271 2.07 13.04 -3.36
C VAL A 271 2.39 14.47 -2.90
N TYR A 272 1.37 15.25 -2.59
CA TYR A 272 1.46 16.63 -2.12
C TYR A 272 2.36 17.51 -3.02
N ASN A 273 2.22 17.34 -4.32
CA ASN A 273 3.05 18.01 -5.35
C ASN A 273 4.58 17.91 -5.10
N GLY A 274 5.04 16.85 -4.42
CA GLY A 274 6.44 16.63 -4.08
C GLY A 274 6.98 17.48 -2.94
N THR A 275 6.17 18.30 -2.27
CA THR A 275 6.62 19.18 -1.17
C THR A 275 7.21 18.39 -0.01
N ILE A 276 6.59 17.24 0.31
CA ILE A 276 7.06 16.36 1.39
C ILE A 276 8.35 15.63 0.98
N ASP A 277 8.47 15.24 -0.30
CA ASP A 277 9.70 14.63 -0.84
C ASP A 277 10.89 15.60 -0.74
N GLU A 278 10.68 16.90 -0.98
CA GLU A 278 11.74 17.89 -0.79
C GLU A 278 12.15 18.04 0.68
N ALA A 279 11.25 17.82 1.63
CA ALA A 279 11.61 17.79 3.05
C ALA A 279 12.43 16.54 3.41
N PHE A 280 12.09 15.36 2.87
CA PHE A 280 12.92 14.15 2.99
C PHE A 280 14.30 14.34 2.36
N LYS A 281 14.37 14.98 1.20
CA LYS A 281 15.63 15.30 0.53
C LYS A 281 16.52 16.22 1.38
N LYS A 282 15.95 17.25 2.03
CA LYS A 282 16.66 18.08 3.01
C LYS A 282 17.20 17.26 4.19
N ASN A 283 16.51 16.19 4.59
CA ASN A 283 16.96 15.22 5.59
C ASN A 283 17.99 14.20 5.05
N GLY A 284 18.49 14.40 3.84
CA GLY A 284 19.45 13.53 3.17
C GLY A 284 18.87 12.19 2.72
N ASN A 285 17.54 12.13 2.48
CA ASN A 285 16.81 10.92 2.09
C ASN A 285 17.06 9.71 3.01
N LYS A 286 17.34 9.97 4.28
CA LYS A 286 17.55 8.91 5.28
C LYS A 286 16.23 8.23 5.59
N PRO A 287 16.19 6.89 5.68
CA PRO A 287 15.02 6.18 6.17
C PRO A 287 14.58 6.71 7.53
N VAL A 288 13.30 7.07 7.65
CA VAL A 288 12.75 7.70 8.85
C VAL A 288 11.28 7.39 9.02
N ALA A 289 10.84 7.25 10.27
CA ALA A 289 9.43 7.09 10.63
C ALA A 289 9.05 8.11 11.72
N PHE A 290 7.81 8.59 11.69
CA PHE A 290 7.33 9.57 12.65
C PHE A 290 5.80 9.54 12.77
N ASP A 291 5.31 10.05 13.89
CA ASP A 291 3.88 10.20 14.16
C ASP A 291 3.30 11.43 13.45
N ILE A 292 2.06 11.28 13.00
CA ILE A 292 1.31 12.36 12.32
C ILE A 292 0.59 13.26 13.31
N ASP A 293 0.12 12.71 14.42
CA ASP A 293 -0.55 13.52 15.44
C ASP A 293 0.40 14.62 15.98
N LYS A 294 -0.15 15.82 16.14
CA LYS A 294 0.60 17.03 16.56
C LYS A 294 1.77 17.41 15.65
N SER A 295 1.81 16.88 14.44
CA SER A 295 2.81 17.23 13.43
C SER A 295 2.25 18.23 12.43
N PRO A 296 3.12 18.99 11.72
CA PRO A 296 2.66 19.83 10.61
C PRO A 296 2.04 19.01 9.48
N PHE A 297 2.41 17.73 9.32
CA PHE A 297 1.77 16.82 8.36
C PHE A 297 0.33 16.53 8.74
N GLY A 298 0.01 16.48 10.03
CA GLY A 298 -1.34 16.20 10.52
C GLY A 298 -2.37 17.25 10.12
N GLU A 299 -1.94 18.47 9.85
CA GLU A 299 -2.81 19.57 9.42
C GLU A 299 -3.04 19.62 7.90
N VAL A 300 -2.38 18.77 7.12
CA VAL A 300 -2.62 18.61 5.70
C VAL A 300 -3.94 17.87 5.49
N THR A 301 -4.80 18.38 4.60
CA THR A 301 -6.03 17.63 4.26
C THR A 301 -5.68 16.41 3.40
N VAL A 302 -6.42 15.34 3.56
CA VAL A 302 -6.24 14.10 2.77
C VAL A 302 -6.31 14.40 1.27
N VAL A 303 -7.22 15.28 0.85
CA VAL A 303 -7.34 15.68 -0.55
C VAL A 303 -6.07 16.40 -1.05
N ALA A 304 -5.50 17.31 -0.25
CA ALA A 304 -4.26 17.99 -0.62
C ALA A 304 -3.07 17.01 -0.63
N PHE A 305 -3.02 16.09 0.34
CA PHE A 305 -1.97 15.08 0.43
C PHE A 305 -1.87 14.21 -0.82
N TYR A 306 -3.01 13.75 -1.34
CA TYR A 306 -3.04 12.91 -2.55
C TYR A 306 -3.02 13.70 -3.87
N LYS A 307 -2.88 15.02 -3.84
CA LYS A 307 -2.76 15.83 -5.05
C LYS A 307 -1.36 15.68 -5.64
N THR A 308 -1.28 15.37 -6.94
CA THR A 308 -0.03 15.29 -7.69
C THR A 308 0.23 16.57 -8.50
N SER A 309 1.46 16.74 -9.00
CA SER A 309 1.87 17.90 -9.80
C SER A 309 1.16 18.01 -11.14
N GLU A 310 0.64 16.93 -11.70
CA GLU A 310 0.03 16.89 -13.03
C GLU A 310 -1.48 17.06 -13.03
N GLN A 311 -2.11 17.31 -11.88
CA GLN A 311 -3.58 17.40 -11.71
C GLN A 311 -4.36 16.16 -12.16
N THR A 312 -3.68 15.11 -12.51
CA THR A 312 -4.26 13.85 -12.92
C THR A 312 -4.46 13.02 -11.66
N LEU A 313 -5.67 13.08 -11.12
CA LEU A 313 -6.06 12.24 -10.01
C LEU A 313 -6.15 10.78 -10.48
N SER A 314 -5.52 9.86 -9.78
CA SER A 314 -5.76 8.44 -10.03
C SER A 314 -7.25 8.13 -9.82
N ARG A 315 -7.77 7.04 -10.43
CA ARG A 315 -9.18 6.65 -10.23
C ARG A 315 -9.58 6.50 -8.76
N ALA A 316 -8.64 6.13 -7.91
CA ALA A 316 -8.87 6.03 -6.48
C ALA A 316 -9.01 7.41 -5.83
N GLU A 317 -8.23 8.37 -6.29
CA GLU A 317 -8.20 9.75 -5.79
C GLU A 317 -9.35 10.59 -6.33
N ASP A 318 -9.77 10.38 -7.58
CA ASP A 318 -11.03 10.94 -8.08
C ASP A 318 -12.20 10.59 -7.17
N ARG A 319 -12.20 9.38 -6.60
CA ARG A 319 -13.21 8.95 -5.64
C ARG A 319 -13.05 9.65 -4.29
N LEU A 320 -11.82 9.84 -3.81
CA LEU A 320 -11.54 10.56 -2.56
C LEU A 320 -11.89 12.04 -2.68
N VAL A 321 -11.52 12.67 -3.80
CA VAL A 321 -11.77 14.10 -4.07
C VAL A 321 -13.22 14.37 -4.43
N ALA A 322 -13.89 13.47 -5.15
CA ALA A 322 -15.29 13.62 -5.55
C ALA A 322 -16.25 13.57 -4.35
N SER A 323 -15.85 12.90 -3.26
CA SER A 323 -16.70 12.85 -2.07
C SER A 323 -16.69 14.16 -1.29
N PRO A 324 -17.85 14.82 -1.12
CA PRO A 324 -17.95 16.02 -0.29
C PRO A 324 -17.58 15.75 1.16
N TYR A 325 -17.64 14.50 1.62
CA TYR A 325 -17.31 14.09 2.99
C TYR A 325 -15.82 14.05 3.27
N ASN A 326 -14.96 13.87 2.25
CA ASN A 326 -13.52 13.74 2.42
C ASN A 326 -12.78 15.08 2.38
N ARG A 327 -13.42 16.18 1.95
CA ARG A 327 -12.75 17.46 1.69
C ARG A 327 -12.06 18.08 2.91
N ASN A 328 -12.54 17.78 4.09
CA ASN A 328 -12.05 18.37 5.34
C ASN A 328 -11.35 17.36 6.26
N ILE A 329 -11.18 16.11 5.84
CA ILE A 329 -10.45 15.12 6.63
C ILE A 329 -8.98 15.52 6.66
N LEU A 330 -8.41 15.64 7.83
CA LEU A 330 -6.99 15.91 8.03
C LEU A 330 -6.20 14.60 8.01
N LEU A 331 -4.93 14.65 7.64
CA LEU A 331 -4.09 13.47 7.56
C LEU A 331 -3.95 12.77 8.92
N LYS A 332 -3.94 13.53 10.03
CA LYS A 332 -3.97 12.98 11.40
C LYS A 332 -5.22 12.17 11.72
N ASP A 333 -6.34 12.41 11.01
CA ASP A 333 -7.58 11.66 11.16
C ASP A 333 -7.64 10.45 10.22
N ASP A 334 -6.65 10.30 9.34
CA ASP A 334 -6.58 9.25 8.33
C ASP A 334 -5.54 8.17 8.63
N ILE A 335 -4.38 8.56 9.11
CA ILE A 335 -3.27 7.68 9.50
C ILE A 335 -2.64 8.15 10.81
N ASP A 336 -1.95 7.27 11.54
CA ASP A 336 -1.26 7.61 12.77
C ASP A 336 0.23 7.92 12.54
N GLY A 337 0.83 7.37 11.47
CA GLY A 337 2.24 7.58 11.18
C GLY A 337 2.62 7.35 9.72
N ILE A 338 3.84 7.78 9.39
CA ILE A 338 4.48 7.57 8.08
C ILE A 338 5.83 6.91 8.28
N ILE A 339 6.17 6.00 7.37
CA ILE A 339 7.51 5.42 7.23
C ILE A 339 8.04 5.76 5.84
N PHE A 340 9.12 6.52 5.78
CA PHE A 340 9.86 6.83 4.57
C PHE A 340 11.10 5.94 4.47
N PHE A 341 11.35 5.35 3.30
CA PHE A 341 12.49 4.47 3.06
C PHE A 341 13.53 5.11 2.17
N LYS A 342 13.08 5.69 1.06
CA LYS A 342 13.89 6.30 0.02
C LYS A 342 13.02 7.12 -0.93
N PRO A 343 13.61 7.95 -1.80
CA PRO A 343 12.88 8.71 -2.81
C PRO A 343 12.01 7.82 -3.71
N VAL A 344 10.90 8.37 -4.14
CA VAL A 344 9.92 7.66 -5.00
C VAL A 344 10.56 7.16 -6.30
N GLU A 345 11.51 7.90 -6.86
CA GLU A 345 12.22 7.56 -8.09
C GLU A 345 13.14 6.34 -7.96
N GLU A 346 13.52 5.99 -6.73
CA GLU A 346 14.40 4.86 -6.44
C GLU A 346 13.64 3.57 -6.17
N PHE A 347 12.31 3.62 -6.11
CA PHE A 347 11.51 2.41 -5.91
C PHE A 347 11.58 1.47 -7.11
N SER A 348 11.61 0.19 -6.80
CA SER A 348 11.54 -0.88 -7.79
C SER A 348 10.15 -1.53 -7.80
N ALA A 349 9.68 -1.91 -8.98
CA ALA A 349 8.48 -2.72 -9.11
C ALA A 349 8.72 -4.16 -8.62
N THR A 350 7.65 -4.80 -8.15
CA THR A 350 7.66 -6.22 -7.80
C THR A 350 8.03 -7.08 -9.02
N THR A 351 8.61 -8.24 -8.76
CA THR A 351 9.04 -9.20 -9.78
C THR A 351 7.97 -10.27 -9.97
N VAL A 352 7.45 -10.40 -11.18
CA VAL A 352 6.53 -11.49 -11.50
C VAL A 352 7.27 -12.83 -11.45
N TYR A 353 6.76 -13.77 -10.67
CA TYR A 353 7.42 -15.04 -10.39
C TYR A 353 6.95 -16.14 -11.36
N GLY A 354 7.77 -16.52 -12.32
CA GLY A 354 7.42 -17.46 -13.38
C GLY A 354 6.95 -18.84 -12.89
N LYS A 355 7.48 -19.37 -11.78
CA LYS A 355 7.03 -20.64 -11.18
C LYS A 355 5.57 -20.61 -10.67
N PHE A 356 5.02 -19.42 -10.48
CA PHE A 356 3.65 -19.22 -10.06
C PHE A 356 2.62 -19.71 -11.08
N PHE A 357 2.99 -19.75 -12.35
CA PHE A 357 2.10 -20.04 -13.46
C PHE A 357 2.30 -21.48 -13.97
N ASP A 358 1.98 -22.46 -13.11
CA ASP A 358 1.90 -23.85 -13.51
C ASP A 358 0.68 -24.13 -14.39
N GLU A 359 0.60 -25.33 -14.97
CA GLU A 359 -0.49 -25.71 -15.88
C GLU A 359 -1.88 -25.65 -15.21
N GLU A 360 -1.97 -26.03 -13.93
CA GLU A 360 -3.21 -26.02 -13.16
C GLU A 360 -3.71 -24.58 -12.98
N PHE A 361 -2.81 -23.68 -12.61
CA PHE A 361 -3.16 -22.28 -12.40
C PHE A 361 -3.48 -21.56 -13.71
N VAL A 362 -2.75 -21.81 -14.79
CA VAL A 362 -3.07 -21.27 -16.13
C VAL A 362 -4.47 -21.73 -16.57
N LYS A 363 -4.84 -22.98 -16.29
CA LYS A 363 -6.20 -23.48 -16.54
C LYS A 363 -7.24 -22.76 -15.68
N LEU A 364 -6.91 -22.45 -14.43
CA LEU A 364 -7.79 -21.66 -13.55
C LEU A 364 -7.99 -20.23 -14.10
N ILE A 365 -6.92 -19.56 -14.52
CA ILE A 365 -7.00 -18.22 -15.13
C ILE A 365 -7.83 -18.27 -16.42
N LYS A 366 -7.67 -19.30 -17.25
CA LYS A 366 -8.50 -19.49 -18.43
C LYS A 366 -9.99 -19.53 -18.08
N ASN A 367 -10.35 -20.21 -17.00
CA ASN A 367 -11.74 -20.26 -16.53
C ASN A 367 -12.20 -18.91 -15.97
N ARG A 368 -11.36 -18.26 -15.18
CA ARG A 368 -11.62 -16.91 -14.62
C ARG A 368 -11.83 -15.84 -15.69
N THR A 369 -11.16 -15.99 -16.83
CA THR A 369 -11.23 -15.06 -17.97
C THR A 369 -12.25 -15.51 -19.04
N GLU A 370 -13.08 -16.52 -18.75
CA GLU A 370 -14.06 -17.06 -19.70
C GLU A 370 -13.45 -17.45 -21.05
N GLY A 371 -12.21 -17.91 -21.03
CA GLY A 371 -11.46 -18.35 -22.21
C GLY A 371 -10.83 -17.24 -23.05
N VAL A 372 -10.82 -15.99 -22.58
CA VAL A 372 -10.08 -14.88 -23.22
C VAL A 372 -8.59 -15.21 -23.23
N VAL A 373 -8.06 -15.76 -22.17
CA VAL A 373 -6.68 -16.24 -22.06
C VAL A 373 -6.65 -17.76 -22.24
N LYS A 374 -5.73 -18.28 -23.05
CA LYS A 374 -5.63 -19.71 -23.35
C LYS A 374 -4.26 -20.29 -23.04
N THR A 375 -3.22 -19.49 -23.06
CA THR A 375 -1.82 -19.90 -22.89
C THR A 375 -1.13 -19.10 -21.79
N ARG A 376 -0.05 -19.64 -21.24
CA ARG A 376 0.78 -18.98 -20.24
C ARG A 376 1.33 -17.65 -20.76
N LYS A 377 1.79 -17.60 -22.01
CA LYS A 377 2.22 -16.37 -22.68
C LYS A 377 1.11 -15.29 -22.65
N GLN A 378 -0.13 -15.67 -23.00
CA GLN A 378 -1.26 -14.74 -22.99
C GLN A 378 -1.60 -14.25 -21.57
N VAL A 379 -1.33 -15.06 -20.53
CA VAL A 379 -1.43 -14.60 -19.13
C VAL A 379 -0.44 -13.47 -18.87
N PHE A 380 0.82 -13.63 -19.26
CA PHE A 380 1.85 -12.60 -19.09
C PHE A 380 1.53 -11.33 -19.87
N GLU A 381 1.05 -11.46 -21.11
CA GLU A 381 0.61 -10.32 -21.93
C GLU A 381 -0.57 -9.58 -21.28
N LEU A 382 -1.51 -10.31 -20.66
CA LEU A 382 -2.64 -9.72 -19.95
C LEU A 382 -2.17 -8.96 -18.70
N ILE A 383 -1.32 -9.58 -17.87
CA ILE A 383 -0.76 -8.93 -16.68
C ILE A 383 0.04 -7.68 -17.09
N LYS A 384 0.84 -7.75 -18.14
CA LYS A 384 1.60 -6.61 -18.65
C LYS A 384 0.70 -5.47 -19.11
N LYS A 385 -0.43 -5.78 -19.74
CA LYS A 385 -1.44 -4.79 -20.13
C LYS A 385 -2.10 -4.13 -18.93
N ASP A 386 -2.47 -4.94 -17.92
CA ASP A 386 -3.16 -4.45 -16.73
C ASP A 386 -2.22 -3.76 -15.73
N HIS A 387 -0.94 -4.14 -15.71
CA HIS A 387 0.10 -3.65 -14.80
C HIS A 387 1.42 -3.36 -15.54
N PRO A 388 1.49 -2.29 -16.35
CA PRO A 388 2.67 -1.96 -17.15
C PRO A 388 3.94 -1.73 -16.33
N VAL A 389 3.80 -1.34 -15.06
CA VAL A 389 4.92 -1.15 -14.12
C VAL A 389 5.79 -2.41 -13.95
N MET A 390 5.23 -3.60 -14.23
CA MET A 390 5.93 -4.88 -14.17
C MET A 390 6.50 -5.36 -15.51
N SER A 391 6.48 -4.52 -16.55
CA SER A 391 6.86 -4.91 -17.92
C SER A 391 8.23 -5.57 -17.98
N GLU A 392 9.23 -5.06 -17.28
CA GLU A 392 10.60 -5.60 -17.32
C GLU A 392 10.66 -7.10 -16.93
N SER A 393 9.96 -7.49 -15.86
CA SER A 393 9.95 -8.90 -15.44
C SER A 393 9.10 -9.77 -16.36
N LEU A 394 8.02 -9.22 -16.91
CA LEU A 394 7.12 -9.93 -17.81
C LEU A 394 7.73 -10.14 -19.19
N ASP A 395 8.49 -9.20 -19.74
CA ASP A 395 9.18 -9.35 -21.02
C ASP A 395 10.15 -10.52 -21.00
N LYS A 396 10.92 -10.66 -19.91
CA LYS A 396 11.82 -11.81 -19.71
C LYS A 396 11.07 -13.16 -19.66
N LEU A 397 9.85 -13.18 -19.13
CA LEU A 397 9.01 -14.38 -19.10
C LEU A 397 8.39 -14.68 -20.47
N ILE A 398 7.93 -13.65 -21.19
CA ILE A 398 7.37 -13.77 -22.54
C ILE A 398 8.43 -14.25 -23.54
N GLU A 399 9.67 -13.76 -23.42
CA GLU A 399 10.80 -14.21 -24.25
C GLU A 399 11.05 -15.72 -24.08
N LYS A 400 11.07 -16.21 -22.83
CA LYS A 400 11.23 -17.64 -22.54
C LYS A 400 10.10 -18.52 -23.08
N GLU A 401 8.89 -18.01 -23.23
CA GLU A 401 7.79 -18.76 -23.84
C GLU A 401 7.87 -18.79 -25.38
N ASN A 402 8.76 -17.99 -26.00
CA ASN A 402 9.00 -17.97 -27.44
C ASN A 402 10.16 -18.89 -27.86
N GLU A 403 11.02 -19.34 -26.94
CA GLU A 403 12.10 -20.31 -27.15
C GLU A 403 11.56 -21.75 -27.15
#